data_11f9b647f138da0060df59868fba9e8d
#
_entry.id   11f9b647f138da0060df59868fba9e8d
#
_cell.length_a   1.000
_cell.length_b   1.000
_cell.length_c   1.000
_cell.angle_alpha   90.00
_cell.angle_beta   90.00
_cell.angle_gamma   90.00
#
_symmetry.space_group_name_H-M   'P 1'
#
loop_
_entity.id
_entity.type
_entity.pdbx_description
1 polymer ?
#
loop_
_entity_poly.entity_id
_entity_poly.type
_entity_poly.pdbx_seq_one_letter_code
_entity_poly.pdbx_strand_id
1 'polypeptide(L)'
;MEHNTNQNSNYLALLNLTDDGTYTVTKIEIIGSDKFVYIEKNLKPTLCPMCQSRMHSKGIYVRKVNHPISQDSMNTYLIVRQRRWVCKECGHTENDSFPFLDKYSHSSNITPYLILNAFKTLTKSTAEIAAQFNISDSTARLIFKRYVDLPRLPLSEYISVDEVYLDISNTEKYAFVIMDFSTGEIIDIVHNRWHSTLENYFLSIPLKERLN
;
A
#
# COMPACT_ATOMS: atom_id res chain seq x y z
N MET A 1 -0.57 -34.29 18.18
CA MET A 1 0.43 -33.22 17.93
C MET A 1 0.62 -32.85 16.44
N GLU A 2 -0.11 -33.50 15.50
CA GLU A 2 0.03 -33.28 14.04
C GLU A 2 -0.78 -32.09 13.46
N HIS A 3 -1.75 -31.54 14.22
CA HIS A 3 -2.57 -30.43 13.73
C HIS A 3 -1.87 -29.06 13.64
N ASN A 4 -0.73 -28.90 14.32
CA ASN A 4 -0.07 -27.60 14.41
C ASN A 4 0.87 -27.29 13.22
N THR A 5 1.41 -28.30 12.56
CA THR A 5 2.36 -28.14 11.44
C THR A 5 1.66 -27.66 10.16
N ASN A 6 0.49 -28.17 9.88
CA ASN A 6 -0.27 -27.78 8.67
C ASN A 6 -0.79 -26.34 8.73
N GLN A 7 -1.16 -25.84 9.90
CA GLN A 7 -1.61 -24.46 10.06
C GLN A 7 -0.46 -23.47 9.91
N ASN A 8 0.71 -23.77 10.48
CA ASN A 8 1.90 -22.93 10.34
C ASN A 8 2.26 -22.71 8.88
N SER A 9 2.37 -23.78 8.10
CA SER A 9 2.70 -23.76 6.68
C SER A 9 1.71 -22.92 5.85
N ASN A 10 0.40 -23.06 6.11
CA ASN A 10 -0.63 -22.30 5.39
C ASN A 10 -0.53 -20.79 5.64
N TYR A 11 -0.31 -20.37 6.89
CA TYR A 11 -0.17 -18.94 7.20
C TYR A 11 1.15 -18.36 6.69
N LEU A 12 2.26 -19.11 6.72
CA LEU A 12 3.52 -18.69 6.13
C LEU A 12 3.40 -18.52 4.61
N ALA A 13 2.71 -19.44 3.93
CA ALA A 13 2.46 -19.36 2.49
C ALA A 13 1.67 -18.10 2.09
N LEU A 14 0.66 -17.68 2.89
CA LEU A 14 -0.08 -16.43 2.67
C LEU A 14 0.80 -15.18 2.73
N LEU A 15 1.92 -15.27 3.42
CA LEU A 15 2.91 -14.18 3.55
C LEU A 15 4.08 -14.32 2.58
N ASN A 16 4.00 -15.26 1.62
CA ASN A 16 5.10 -15.64 0.73
C ASN A 16 6.37 -16.05 1.50
N LEU A 17 6.20 -16.70 2.65
CA LEU A 17 7.28 -17.25 3.43
C LEU A 17 7.37 -18.75 3.22
N THR A 18 8.60 -19.26 3.11
CA THR A 18 8.87 -20.68 3.10
C THR A 18 8.86 -21.24 4.53
N ASP A 19 8.35 -22.45 4.70
CA ASP A 19 8.41 -23.17 5.98
C ASP A 19 9.78 -23.85 6.14
N ASP A 20 10.82 -23.02 6.17
CA ASP A 20 12.23 -23.42 6.34
C ASP A 20 12.71 -23.32 7.78
N GLY A 21 11.79 -23.10 8.71
CA GLY A 21 12.08 -22.90 10.13
C GLY A 21 12.63 -21.51 10.47
N THR A 22 12.67 -20.57 9.54
CA THR A 22 13.11 -19.17 9.83
C THR A 22 12.04 -18.40 10.58
N TYR A 23 10.77 -18.62 10.25
CA TYR A 23 9.62 -17.96 10.88
C TYR A 23 8.66 -19.00 11.45
N THR A 24 7.98 -18.65 12.52
CA THR A 24 6.99 -19.52 13.16
C THR A 24 5.75 -18.74 13.53
N VAL A 25 4.58 -19.31 13.21
CA VAL A 25 3.30 -18.87 13.77
C VAL A 25 3.15 -19.51 15.14
N THR A 26 3.25 -18.71 16.19
CA THR A 26 3.26 -19.23 17.58
C THR A 26 1.86 -19.38 18.15
N LYS A 27 0.89 -18.58 17.66
CA LYS A 27 -0.48 -18.56 18.16
C LYS A 27 -1.41 -17.95 17.13
N ILE A 28 -2.66 -18.37 17.14
CA ILE A 28 -3.76 -17.76 16.41
C ILE A 28 -4.89 -17.51 17.40
N GLU A 29 -5.44 -16.30 17.42
CA GLU A 29 -6.58 -15.94 18.24
C GLU A 29 -7.67 -15.32 17.36
N ILE A 30 -8.93 -15.61 17.69
CA ILE A 30 -10.11 -15.00 17.08
C ILE A 30 -10.88 -14.30 18.18
N ILE A 31 -11.09 -12.99 18.03
CA ILE A 31 -11.83 -12.16 18.97
C ILE A 31 -12.87 -11.38 18.17
N GLY A 32 -14.14 -11.79 18.28
CA GLY A 32 -15.22 -11.22 17.45
C GLY A 32 -14.99 -11.46 15.97
N SER A 33 -14.90 -10.39 15.19
CA SER A 33 -14.62 -10.42 13.74
C SER A 33 -13.15 -10.30 13.39
N ASP A 34 -12.26 -10.27 14.39
CA ASP A 34 -10.83 -10.06 14.20
C ASP A 34 -10.03 -11.34 14.43
N LYS A 35 -9.11 -11.64 13.53
CA LYS A 35 -8.15 -12.73 13.61
C LYS A 35 -6.75 -12.18 13.86
N PHE A 36 -6.08 -12.67 14.89
CA PHE A 36 -4.73 -12.29 15.26
C PHE A 36 -3.79 -13.46 15.04
N VAL A 37 -2.82 -13.30 14.15
CA VAL A 37 -1.80 -14.31 13.82
C VAL A 37 -0.46 -13.85 14.40
N TYR A 38 0.04 -14.57 15.39
CA TYR A 38 1.29 -14.23 16.08
C TYR A 38 2.46 -14.86 15.36
N ILE A 39 3.39 -14.03 14.90
CA ILE A 39 4.55 -14.46 14.11
C ILE A 39 5.84 -13.99 14.78
N GLU A 40 6.82 -14.87 14.86
CA GLU A 40 8.16 -14.54 15.29
C GLU A 40 9.22 -15.16 14.38
N LYS A 41 10.38 -14.53 14.35
CA LYS A 41 11.57 -15.07 13.71
C LYS A 41 12.30 -15.97 14.69
N ASN A 42 12.62 -17.19 14.27
CA ASN A 42 13.38 -18.10 15.09
C ASN A 42 14.78 -17.55 15.34
N LEU A 43 15.25 -17.74 16.57
CA LEU A 43 16.57 -17.27 17.00
C LEU A 43 17.66 -17.96 16.18
N LYS A 44 18.45 -17.17 15.45
CA LYS A 44 19.74 -17.63 14.90
C LYS A 44 20.83 -16.71 15.44
N PRO A 45 22.03 -17.23 15.71
CA PRO A 45 23.18 -16.39 16.02
C PRO A 45 23.40 -15.40 14.88
N THR A 46 23.37 -14.11 15.20
CA THR A 46 23.59 -13.04 14.22
C THR A 46 24.97 -12.46 14.46
N LEU A 47 25.76 -12.34 13.41
CA LEU A 47 27.03 -11.64 13.42
C LEU A 47 26.80 -10.16 13.08
N CYS A 48 27.55 -9.30 13.74
CA CYS A 48 27.51 -7.87 13.48
C CYS A 48 28.00 -7.58 12.06
N PRO A 49 27.23 -6.86 11.20
CA PRO A 49 27.71 -6.53 9.86
C PRO A 49 28.91 -5.58 9.84
N MET A 50 29.18 -4.87 10.97
CA MET A 50 30.26 -3.90 11.06
C MET A 50 31.59 -4.51 11.51
N CYS A 51 31.56 -5.43 12.48
CA CYS A 51 32.78 -5.97 13.10
C CYS A 51 32.83 -7.49 13.22
N GLN A 52 31.84 -8.18 12.67
CA GLN A 52 31.71 -9.65 12.68
C GLN A 52 31.62 -10.30 14.08
N SER A 53 31.54 -9.51 15.15
CA SER A 53 31.36 -10.02 16.50
C SER A 53 29.92 -10.48 16.71
N ARG A 54 29.71 -11.36 17.69
CA ARG A 54 28.37 -11.88 18.01
C ARG A 54 27.45 -10.77 18.52
N MET A 55 26.23 -10.69 17.97
CA MET A 55 25.20 -9.79 18.45
C MET A 55 24.39 -10.42 19.59
N HIS A 56 23.89 -9.56 20.48
CA HIS A 56 23.12 -9.93 21.65
C HIS A 56 21.71 -9.35 21.56
N SER A 57 20.71 -10.07 22.08
CA SER A 57 19.35 -9.54 22.16
C SER A 57 19.27 -8.37 23.13
N LYS A 58 18.73 -7.23 22.66
CA LYS A 58 18.52 -6.02 23.49
C LYS A 58 17.06 -5.88 23.96
N GLY A 59 16.15 -6.69 23.42
CA GLY A 59 14.74 -6.66 23.75
C GLY A 59 13.86 -7.08 22.59
N ILE A 60 12.57 -7.20 22.85
CA ILE A 60 11.54 -7.53 21.86
C ILE A 60 10.46 -6.47 21.95
N TYR A 61 9.97 -6.00 20.82
CA TYR A 61 8.75 -5.22 20.75
C TYR A 61 7.74 -5.89 19.82
N VAL A 62 6.48 -5.63 20.09
CA VAL A 62 5.36 -6.25 19.38
C VAL A 62 4.73 -5.21 18.48
N ARG A 63 4.54 -5.56 17.21
CA ARG A 63 3.85 -4.73 16.22
C ARG A 63 2.55 -5.40 15.82
N LYS A 64 1.45 -4.62 15.85
CA LYS A 64 0.18 -5.00 15.23
C LYS A 64 0.19 -4.46 13.81
N VAL A 65 0.05 -5.33 12.83
CA VAL A 65 0.12 -5.03 11.39
C VAL A 65 -1.17 -5.50 10.75
N ASN A 66 -1.86 -4.62 10.03
CA ASN A 66 -3.03 -4.99 9.25
C ASN A 66 -2.61 -5.84 8.05
N HIS A 67 -3.30 -6.96 7.82
CA HIS A 67 -3.08 -7.82 6.67
C HIS A 67 -4.36 -7.89 5.83
N PRO A 68 -4.33 -7.46 4.55
CA PRO A 68 -5.53 -7.28 3.75
C PRO A 68 -6.13 -8.59 3.24
N ILE A 69 -5.43 -9.72 3.38
CA ILE A 69 -5.92 -11.03 2.96
C ILE A 69 -6.60 -11.71 4.14
N SER A 70 -7.88 -12.05 3.96
CA SER A 70 -8.65 -12.81 4.93
C SER A 70 -9.28 -14.02 4.25
N GLN A 71 -9.20 -15.18 4.90
CA GLN A 71 -9.83 -16.41 4.40
C GLN A 71 -11.31 -16.51 4.78
N ASP A 72 -11.73 -15.84 5.85
CA ASP A 72 -13.03 -16.07 6.50
C ASP A 72 -13.84 -14.77 6.67
N SER A 73 -13.63 -13.78 5.81
CA SER A 73 -14.23 -12.43 5.92
C SER A 73 -13.94 -11.71 7.25
N MET A 74 -12.92 -12.17 7.99
CA MET A 74 -12.47 -11.55 9.23
C MET A 74 -11.35 -10.54 8.95
N ASN A 75 -11.27 -9.48 9.74
CA ASN A 75 -10.09 -8.61 9.72
C ASN A 75 -8.88 -9.41 10.21
N THR A 76 -7.83 -9.48 9.41
CA THR A 76 -6.62 -10.22 9.80
C THR A 76 -5.53 -9.26 10.26
N TYR A 77 -5.00 -9.52 11.44
CA TYR A 77 -3.87 -8.79 12.01
C TYR A 77 -2.70 -9.72 12.28
N LEU A 78 -1.52 -9.32 11.84
CA LEU A 78 -0.28 -9.99 12.17
C LEU A 78 0.29 -9.33 13.44
N ILE A 79 0.52 -10.14 14.45
CA ILE A 79 1.18 -9.72 15.69
C ILE A 79 2.64 -10.16 15.59
N VAL A 80 3.48 -9.24 15.14
CA VAL A 80 4.88 -9.52 14.82
C VAL A 80 5.76 -9.22 16.02
N ARG A 81 6.42 -10.25 16.54
CA ARG A 81 7.41 -10.11 17.62
C ARG A 81 8.78 -9.83 17.01
N GLN A 82 9.20 -8.59 17.06
CA GLN A 82 10.44 -8.11 16.44
C GLN A 82 11.50 -7.91 17.50
N ARG A 83 12.63 -8.61 17.35
CA ARG A 83 13.77 -8.54 18.28
C ARG A 83 14.72 -7.45 17.84
N ARG A 84 15.26 -6.72 18.81
CA ARG A 84 16.36 -5.78 18.62
C ARG A 84 17.67 -6.44 19.06
N TRP A 85 18.67 -6.33 18.23
CA TRP A 85 20.01 -6.83 18.45
C TRP A 85 20.99 -5.70 18.73
N VAL A 86 22.04 -5.96 19.50
CA VAL A 86 23.13 -5.03 19.78
C VAL A 86 24.46 -5.77 19.76
N CYS A 87 25.44 -5.17 19.10
CA CYS A 87 26.83 -5.61 19.20
C CYS A 87 27.48 -4.93 20.41
N LYS A 88 28.07 -5.69 21.32
CA LYS A 88 28.76 -5.15 22.51
C LYS A 88 30.11 -4.53 22.17
N GLU A 89 30.75 -4.96 21.08
CA GLU A 89 32.07 -4.50 20.68
C GLU A 89 32.04 -3.12 20.00
N CYS A 90 31.13 -2.94 19.02
CA CYS A 90 31.07 -1.68 18.26
C CYS A 90 29.81 -0.84 18.49
N GLY A 91 28.88 -1.29 19.34
CA GLY A 91 27.65 -0.59 19.66
C GLY A 91 26.59 -0.62 18.53
N HIS A 92 26.86 -1.26 17.39
CA HIS A 92 25.89 -1.37 16.29
C HIS A 92 24.60 -2.02 16.74
N THR A 93 23.45 -1.52 16.27
CA THR A 93 22.14 -2.06 16.60
C THR A 93 21.35 -2.36 15.33
N GLU A 94 20.66 -3.50 15.31
CA GLU A 94 19.83 -3.96 14.21
C GLU A 94 18.52 -4.56 14.74
N ASN A 95 17.46 -4.49 13.97
CA ASN A 95 16.18 -5.13 14.27
C ASN A 95 15.96 -6.30 13.32
N ASP A 96 15.24 -7.34 13.80
CA ASP A 96 14.77 -8.39 12.90
C ASP A 96 13.99 -7.78 11.74
N SER A 97 14.23 -8.26 10.53
CA SER A 97 13.50 -7.89 9.35
C SER A 97 12.50 -8.99 8.98
N PHE A 98 11.37 -8.60 8.40
CA PHE A 98 10.33 -9.48 7.89
C PHE A 98 10.05 -9.11 6.44
N PRO A 99 10.15 -10.03 5.46
CA PRO A 99 10.00 -9.71 4.03
C PRO A 99 8.65 -9.11 3.67
N PHE A 100 7.61 -9.43 4.46
CA PHE A 100 6.24 -8.95 4.23
C PHE A 100 5.93 -7.61 4.92
N LEU A 101 6.92 -6.97 5.57
CA LEU A 101 6.67 -5.80 6.42
C LEU A 101 7.78 -4.77 6.30
N ASP A 102 7.44 -3.60 5.77
CA ASP A 102 8.34 -2.48 5.67
C ASP A 102 8.58 -1.81 7.03
N LYS A 103 9.73 -1.14 7.13
CA LYS A 103 10.08 -0.37 8.32
C LYS A 103 9.02 0.70 8.59
N TYR A 104 8.52 0.75 9.83
CA TYR A 104 7.46 1.66 10.29
C TYR A 104 6.08 1.48 9.64
N SER A 105 5.88 0.51 8.77
CA SER A 105 4.55 0.24 8.19
C SER A 105 3.59 -0.34 9.23
N HIS A 106 2.32 0.03 9.15
CA HIS A 106 1.22 -0.56 9.93
C HIS A 106 0.39 -1.57 9.14
N SER A 107 0.76 -1.80 7.88
CA SER A 107 0.16 -2.81 7.01
C SER A 107 1.24 -3.62 6.31
N SER A 108 0.90 -4.84 5.90
CA SER A 108 1.81 -5.67 5.11
C SER A 108 2.06 -5.06 3.73
N ASN A 109 3.22 -5.34 3.14
CA ASN A 109 3.67 -4.72 1.89
C ASN A 109 2.85 -5.12 0.65
N ILE A 110 1.99 -6.14 0.74
CA ILE A 110 1.04 -6.50 -0.32
C ILE A 110 -0.17 -5.54 -0.38
N THR A 111 -0.43 -4.79 0.70
CA THR A 111 -1.60 -3.92 0.84
C THR A 111 -1.73 -2.90 -0.30
N PRO A 112 -0.69 -2.14 -0.69
CA PRO A 112 -0.78 -1.21 -1.81
C PRO A 112 -1.20 -1.87 -3.11
N TYR A 113 -0.63 -3.04 -3.42
CA TYR A 113 -0.94 -3.77 -4.64
C TYR A 113 -2.43 -4.16 -4.73
N LEU A 114 -2.99 -4.71 -3.65
CA LEU A 114 -4.39 -5.12 -3.60
C LEU A 114 -5.35 -3.94 -3.69
N ILE A 115 -5.02 -2.83 -3.04
CA ILE A 115 -5.81 -1.59 -3.10
C ILE A 115 -5.79 -1.02 -4.52
N LEU A 116 -4.63 -0.92 -5.16
CA LEU A 116 -4.52 -0.45 -6.53
C LEU A 116 -5.26 -1.35 -7.52
N ASN A 117 -5.23 -2.67 -7.29
CA ASN A 117 -6.00 -3.61 -8.11
C ASN A 117 -7.52 -3.44 -7.92
N ALA A 118 -7.97 -3.12 -6.70
CA ALA A 118 -9.39 -2.83 -6.46
C ALA A 118 -9.84 -1.53 -7.13
N PHE A 119 -8.99 -0.51 -7.24
CA PHE A 119 -9.30 0.71 -7.99
C PHE A 119 -9.51 0.48 -9.49
N LYS A 120 -8.89 -0.54 -10.08
CA LYS A 120 -9.08 -0.87 -11.51
C LYS A 120 -10.51 -1.27 -11.87
N THR A 121 -11.31 -1.69 -10.91
CA THR A 121 -12.70 -2.10 -11.19
C THR A 121 -13.62 -0.94 -11.52
N LEU A 122 -13.25 0.30 -11.18
CA LEU A 122 -14.00 1.56 -11.40
C LEU A 122 -15.44 1.56 -10.84
N THR A 123 -15.83 0.53 -10.11
CA THR A 123 -17.20 0.34 -9.59
C THR A 123 -17.34 0.67 -8.11
N LYS A 124 -16.22 0.83 -7.39
CA LYS A 124 -16.19 1.08 -5.96
C LYS A 124 -15.65 2.46 -5.65
N SER A 125 -16.27 3.12 -4.69
CA SER A 125 -15.72 4.34 -4.10
C SER A 125 -14.46 4.06 -3.28
N THR A 126 -13.67 5.09 -3.03
CA THR A 126 -12.47 5.00 -2.16
C THR A 126 -12.83 4.48 -0.76
N ALA A 127 -13.97 4.92 -0.22
CA ALA A 127 -14.45 4.49 1.10
C ALA A 127 -14.80 2.99 1.13
N GLU A 128 -15.44 2.45 0.10
CA GLU A 128 -15.74 1.02 -0.02
C GLU A 128 -14.47 0.18 -0.14
N ILE A 129 -13.49 0.63 -0.93
CA ILE A 129 -12.18 -0.02 -1.03
C ILE A 129 -11.47 0.01 0.32
N ALA A 130 -11.47 1.15 1.00
CA ALA A 130 -10.86 1.28 2.32
C ALA A 130 -11.49 0.32 3.34
N ALA A 131 -12.82 0.24 3.36
CA ALA A 131 -13.56 -0.69 4.23
C ALA A 131 -13.24 -2.16 3.90
N GLN A 132 -13.16 -2.52 2.62
CA GLN A 132 -12.82 -3.88 2.19
C GLN A 132 -11.46 -4.36 2.73
N PHE A 133 -10.48 -3.47 2.85
CA PHE A 133 -9.12 -3.79 3.30
C PHE A 133 -8.83 -3.34 4.74
N ASN A 134 -9.86 -2.95 5.49
CA ASN A 134 -9.74 -2.50 6.87
C ASN A 134 -8.66 -1.42 7.06
N ILE A 135 -8.69 -0.40 6.22
CA ILE A 135 -7.85 0.80 6.29
C ILE A 135 -8.71 2.07 6.28
N SER A 136 -8.13 3.22 6.56
CA SER A 136 -8.83 4.49 6.41
C SER A 136 -8.92 4.92 4.95
N ASP A 137 -9.98 5.67 4.60
CA ASP A 137 -10.15 6.29 3.28
C ASP A 137 -8.94 7.16 2.90
N SER A 138 -8.42 7.92 3.85
CA SER A 138 -7.20 8.73 3.64
C SER A 138 -5.99 7.88 3.29
N THR A 139 -5.84 6.69 3.89
CA THR A 139 -4.75 5.77 3.55
C THR A 139 -4.90 5.22 2.13
N ALA A 140 -6.13 4.84 1.73
CA ALA A 140 -6.39 4.38 0.36
C ALA A 140 -6.06 5.46 -0.68
N ARG A 141 -6.47 6.72 -0.43
CA ARG A 141 -6.13 7.88 -1.28
C ARG A 141 -4.64 8.14 -1.36
N LEU A 142 -3.91 8.06 -0.24
CA LEU A 142 -2.46 8.24 -0.22
C LEU A 142 -1.73 7.16 -1.00
N ILE A 143 -2.20 5.90 -0.92
CA ILE A 143 -1.66 4.80 -1.72
C ILE A 143 -1.90 5.08 -3.20
N PHE A 144 -3.13 5.43 -3.59
CA PHE A 144 -3.43 5.78 -4.96
C PHE A 144 -2.52 6.89 -5.47
N LYS A 145 -2.47 8.03 -4.77
CA LYS A 145 -1.64 9.19 -5.13
C LYS A 145 -0.14 8.85 -5.22
N ARG A 146 0.34 7.91 -4.42
CA ARG A 146 1.77 7.53 -4.39
C ARG A 146 2.19 6.68 -5.58
N TYR A 147 1.30 5.81 -6.06
CA TYR A 147 1.65 4.78 -7.04
C TYR A 147 0.98 4.98 -8.41
N VAL A 148 -0.03 5.84 -8.48
CA VAL A 148 -0.71 6.13 -9.74
C VAL A 148 -0.29 7.51 -10.23
N ASP A 149 0.41 7.52 -11.33
CA ASP A 149 0.71 8.71 -12.12
C ASP A 149 -0.07 8.58 -13.44
N LEU A 150 -0.94 9.55 -13.68
CA LEU A 150 -1.75 9.60 -14.90
C LEU A 150 -1.23 10.78 -15.74
N PRO A 151 -0.25 10.54 -16.61
CA PRO A 151 0.24 11.59 -17.49
C PRO A 151 -0.89 12.02 -18.44
N ARG A 152 -0.90 13.31 -18.78
CA ARG A 152 -1.77 13.83 -19.83
C ARG A 152 -1.48 13.09 -21.14
N LEU A 153 -2.54 12.68 -21.84
CA LEU A 153 -2.40 12.18 -23.21
C LEU A 153 -2.12 13.34 -24.18
N PRO A 154 -1.51 13.08 -25.35
CA PRO A 154 -1.38 14.09 -26.41
C PRO A 154 -2.76 14.61 -26.83
N LEU A 155 -2.83 15.89 -27.21
CA LEU A 155 -4.06 16.42 -27.80
C LEU A 155 -4.35 15.73 -29.13
N SER A 156 -5.60 15.34 -29.32
CA SER A 156 -6.10 14.89 -30.63
C SER A 156 -6.50 16.04 -31.51
N GLU A 157 -6.73 15.79 -32.80
CA GLU A 157 -7.14 16.78 -33.76
C GLU A 157 -8.49 17.45 -33.40
N TYR A 158 -9.40 16.66 -32.82
CA TYR A 158 -10.70 17.14 -32.34
C TYR A 158 -10.87 16.78 -30.87
N ILE A 159 -11.03 17.77 -30.01
CA ILE A 159 -11.27 17.59 -28.59
C ILE A 159 -12.72 17.93 -28.24
N SER A 160 -13.28 17.17 -27.33
CA SER A 160 -14.51 17.49 -26.61
C SER A 160 -14.17 17.98 -25.22
N VAL A 161 -14.89 18.96 -24.72
CA VAL A 161 -14.69 19.50 -23.38
C VAL A 161 -16.01 19.55 -22.64
N ASP A 162 -15.95 19.25 -21.32
CA ASP A 162 -17.12 19.30 -20.45
C ASP A 162 -16.71 19.74 -19.03
N GLU A 163 -17.67 20.23 -18.26
CA GLU A 163 -17.50 20.63 -16.88
C GLU A 163 -18.21 19.63 -15.96
N VAL A 164 -17.45 18.97 -15.10
CA VAL A 164 -17.98 18.00 -14.14
C VAL A 164 -17.97 18.58 -12.74
N TYR A 165 -19.11 18.50 -12.05
CA TYR A 165 -19.22 18.87 -10.65
C TYR A 165 -18.58 17.81 -9.77
N LEU A 166 -17.50 18.15 -9.07
CA LEU A 166 -16.73 17.21 -8.23
C LEU A 166 -16.63 17.63 -6.74
N ASP A 167 -17.12 18.83 -6.38
CA ASP A 167 -17.02 19.38 -5.00
C ASP A 167 -15.63 19.18 -4.36
N ILE A 168 -14.59 19.57 -5.11
CA ILE A 168 -13.18 19.33 -4.76
C ILE A 168 -12.79 20.13 -3.50
N SER A 169 -13.28 21.39 -3.40
CA SER A 169 -13.06 22.27 -2.27
C SER A 169 -14.18 23.29 -2.12
N ASN A 170 -14.15 24.11 -1.08
CA ASN A 170 -15.14 25.19 -0.88
C ASN A 170 -15.19 26.19 -2.05
N THR A 171 -14.12 26.35 -2.79
CA THR A 171 -13.98 27.30 -3.92
C THR A 171 -13.94 26.63 -5.27
N GLU A 172 -13.56 25.34 -5.34
CA GLU A 172 -13.37 24.58 -6.58
C GLU A 172 -14.37 23.43 -6.63
N LYS A 173 -15.50 23.66 -7.28
CA LYS A 173 -16.60 22.70 -7.35
C LYS A 173 -16.71 22.01 -8.71
N TYR A 174 -15.98 22.48 -9.70
CA TYR A 174 -16.01 21.94 -11.06
C TYR A 174 -14.61 21.63 -11.53
N ALA A 175 -14.44 20.47 -12.14
CA ALA A 175 -13.29 20.14 -12.97
C ALA A 175 -13.63 20.33 -14.44
N PHE A 176 -12.64 20.65 -15.24
CA PHE A 176 -12.76 20.77 -16.68
C PHE A 176 -12.13 19.50 -17.29
N VAL A 177 -12.96 18.73 -18.00
CA VAL A 177 -12.56 17.44 -18.59
C VAL A 177 -12.30 17.65 -20.07
N ILE A 178 -11.16 17.17 -20.54
CA ILE A 178 -10.75 17.23 -21.96
C ILE A 178 -10.71 15.79 -22.46
N MET A 179 -11.42 15.52 -23.54
CA MET A 179 -11.53 14.18 -24.15
C MET A 179 -11.20 14.23 -25.64
N ASP A 180 -10.67 13.15 -26.15
CA ASP A 180 -10.62 12.90 -27.58
C ASP A 180 -12.04 12.68 -28.11
N PHE A 181 -12.46 13.52 -29.10
CA PHE A 181 -13.81 13.45 -29.67
C PHE A 181 -14.05 12.12 -30.39
N SER A 182 -13.03 11.55 -31.03
CA SER A 182 -13.16 10.38 -31.89
C SER A 182 -13.18 9.07 -31.07
N THR A 183 -12.35 8.98 -30.02
CA THR A 183 -12.21 7.77 -29.20
C THR A 183 -13.02 7.80 -27.92
N GLY A 184 -13.38 9.00 -27.43
CA GLY A 184 -14.00 9.19 -26.12
C GLY A 184 -13.04 9.03 -24.94
N GLU A 185 -11.73 8.91 -25.20
CA GLU A 185 -10.73 8.79 -24.12
C GLU A 185 -10.50 10.13 -23.44
N ILE A 186 -10.36 10.10 -22.12
CA ILE A 186 -10.01 11.29 -21.34
C ILE A 186 -8.55 11.62 -21.57
N ILE A 187 -8.28 12.79 -22.15
CA ILE A 187 -6.93 13.31 -22.37
C ILE A 187 -6.38 13.87 -21.06
N ASP A 188 -7.17 14.70 -20.37
CA ASP A 188 -6.78 15.28 -19.08
C ASP A 188 -7.99 15.80 -18.30
N ILE A 189 -7.77 16.05 -17.00
CA ILE A 189 -8.75 16.67 -16.10
C ILE A 189 -8.08 17.84 -15.40
N VAL A 190 -8.48 19.06 -15.74
CA VAL A 190 -7.99 20.29 -15.11
C VAL A 190 -8.81 20.59 -13.85
N HIS A 191 -8.16 20.90 -12.76
CA HIS A 191 -8.74 20.97 -11.40
C HIS A 191 -9.84 22.05 -11.22
N ASN A 192 -9.96 23.04 -12.12
CA ASN A 192 -11.06 23.99 -12.14
C ASN A 192 -11.31 24.51 -13.57
N ARG A 193 -12.38 25.31 -13.77
CA ARG A 193 -12.80 25.88 -15.03
C ARG A 193 -12.47 27.36 -15.21
N TRP A 194 -11.64 27.93 -14.36
CA TRP A 194 -11.33 29.37 -14.43
C TRP A 194 -10.51 29.69 -15.67
N HIS A 195 -10.87 30.79 -16.33
CA HIS A 195 -10.22 31.21 -17.57
C HIS A 195 -8.69 31.22 -17.47
N SER A 196 -8.17 31.82 -16.39
CA SER A 196 -6.69 31.88 -16.17
C SER A 196 -6.03 30.50 -16.01
N THR A 197 -6.73 29.55 -15.40
CA THR A 197 -6.22 28.17 -15.25
C THR A 197 -6.20 27.46 -16.60
N LEU A 198 -7.28 27.56 -17.36
CA LEU A 198 -7.39 26.95 -18.69
C LEU A 198 -6.40 27.57 -19.68
N GLU A 199 -6.28 28.90 -19.68
CA GLU A 199 -5.30 29.61 -20.50
C GLU A 199 -3.86 29.12 -20.21
N ASN A 200 -3.47 29.08 -18.92
CA ASN A 200 -2.15 28.57 -18.53
C ASN A 200 -1.97 27.09 -18.90
N TYR A 201 -3.01 26.28 -18.75
CA TYR A 201 -2.98 24.88 -19.15
C TYR A 201 -2.69 24.74 -20.65
N PHE A 202 -3.49 25.37 -21.52
CA PHE A 202 -3.28 25.28 -22.95
C PHE A 202 -1.97 25.92 -23.43
N LEU A 203 -1.50 26.98 -22.76
CA LEU A 203 -0.18 27.57 -23.03
C LEU A 203 0.97 26.65 -22.65
N SER A 204 0.79 25.77 -21.65
CA SER A 204 1.80 24.79 -21.24
C SER A 204 1.98 23.63 -22.22
N ILE A 205 1.01 23.42 -23.12
CA ILE A 205 1.05 22.34 -24.11
C ILE A 205 2.04 22.69 -25.22
N PRO A 206 2.91 21.74 -25.61
CA PRO A 206 3.88 21.98 -26.69
C PRO A 206 3.22 22.43 -28.00
N LEU A 207 3.85 23.40 -28.69
CA LEU A 207 3.32 23.96 -29.97
C LEU A 207 3.03 22.88 -31.01
N LYS A 208 3.81 21.80 -31.05
CA LYS A 208 3.58 20.68 -31.97
C LYS A 208 2.22 19.99 -31.78
N GLU A 209 1.68 20.00 -30.57
CA GLU A 209 0.38 19.41 -30.26
C GLU A 209 -0.76 20.41 -30.45
N ARG A 210 -0.48 21.72 -30.46
CA ARG A 210 -1.49 22.79 -30.63
C ARG A 210 -1.80 23.10 -32.09
N LEU A 211 -0.94 22.67 -33.01
CA LEU A 211 -1.00 23.01 -34.43
C LEU A 211 -1.49 21.84 -35.32
N ASN A 212 -1.87 20.73 -34.73
CA ASN A 212 -2.55 19.63 -35.41
C ASN A 212 -4.04 19.82 -35.21
#